data_0616b6d28011f3236d5804625f0c4cec
#
_entry.id   0616b6d28011f3236d5804625f0c4cec
#
_cell.length_a   1.000
_cell.length_b   1.000
_cell.length_c   1.000
_cell.angle_alpha   90.00
_cell.angle_beta   90.00
_cell.angle_gamma   90.00
#
_symmetry.space_group_name_H-M   'P 1'
#
loop_
_entity.id
_entity.type
_entity.pdbx_description
1 polymer ?
#
loop_
_entity_poly.entity_id
_entity_poly.type
_entity_poly.pdbx_seq_one_letter_code
_entity_poly.pdbx_strand_id
1 'polypeptide(L)'
;MAYNLAPLQNLIDQFERMQGIGHKTAQRMAFYVLGLSDSQAKEFANAITDAHTKIKQCKICCDLADGDLCPICKSDNRDKSVICVVEDPRDVAAIERTHEYKGTYHVLHGAISPMDNIGPDQIRIKELIARLSDGVVEEVIMATNPTVEGEATAMYISRLLKPMGITVSRLAYGVPVGADLEYADEVTLSRAIEGRSLI
;
A
#
# COMPACT_ATOMS: atom_id res chain seq x y z
N MET A 1 -46.04 -2.68 -5.45
CA MET A 1 -45.15 -3.05 -6.56
C MET A 1 -43.87 -2.19 -6.40
N ALA A 2 -42.75 -2.82 -6.11
CA ALA A 2 -41.49 -2.07 -6.08
C ALA A 2 -41.17 -1.63 -7.52
N TYR A 3 -40.88 -0.35 -7.70
CA TYR A 3 -40.39 0.21 -8.96
C TYR A 3 -38.98 -0.33 -9.17
N ASN A 4 -38.88 -1.45 -9.88
CA ASN A 4 -37.61 -2.17 -10.07
C ASN A 4 -37.22 -2.13 -11.55
N LEU A 5 -36.35 -1.18 -11.90
CA LEU A 5 -35.70 -1.15 -13.20
C LEU A 5 -34.40 -1.97 -13.11
N ALA A 6 -34.37 -3.13 -13.74
CA ALA A 6 -33.24 -4.06 -13.66
C ALA A 6 -31.87 -3.41 -13.95
N PRO A 7 -31.70 -2.55 -14.97
CA PRO A 7 -30.42 -1.86 -15.19
C PRO A 7 -30.01 -0.95 -14.03
N LEU A 8 -30.96 -0.23 -13.41
CA LEU A 8 -30.69 0.63 -12.27
C LEU A 8 -30.29 -0.21 -11.04
N GLN A 9 -31.01 -1.29 -10.78
CA GLN A 9 -30.71 -2.17 -9.65
C GLN A 9 -29.33 -2.79 -9.83
N ASN A 10 -28.97 -3.28 -11.01
CA ASN A 10 -27.65 -3.81 -11.30
C ASN A 10 -26.53 -2.80 -11.02
N LEU A 11 -26.75 -1.52 -11.37
CA LEU A 11 -25.76 -0.47 -11.10
C LEU A 11 -25.62 -0.17 -9.61
N ILE A 12 -26.76 -0.13 -8.87
CA ILE A 12 -26.76 0.01 -7.41
C ILE A 12 -25.98 -1.14 -6.77
N ASP A 13 -26.26 -2.37 -7.17
CA ASP A 13 -25.61 -3.57 -6.65
C ASP A 13 -24.07 -3.56 -6.88
N GLN A 14 -23.62 -3.02 -8.03
CA GLN A 14 -22.17 -2.87 -8.27
C GLN A 14 -21.54 -1.86 -7.30
N PHE A 15 -22.19 -0.73 -7.02
CA PHE A 15 -21.68 0.24 -6.05
C PHE A 15 -21.71 -0.31 -4.61
N GLU A 16 -22.73 -1.10 -4.23
CA GLU A 16 -22.81 -1.73 -2.91
C GLU A 16 -21.69 -2.74 -2.63
N ARG A 17 -21.14 -3.37 -3.68
CA ARG A 17 -19.96 -4.25 -3.54
C ARG A 17 -18.70 -3.53 -3.11
N MET A 18 -18.67 -2.20 -3.26
CA MET A 18 -17.51 -1.41 -2.83
C MET A 18 -17.49 -1.30 -1.31
N GLN A 19 -16.34 -1.60 -0.71
CA GLN A 19 -16.18 -1.56 0.73
C GLN A 19 -16.50 -0.17 1.31
N GLY A 20 -17.34 -0.11 2.34
CA GLY A 20 -17.78 1.14 2.95
C GLY A 20 -18.95 1.84 2.24
N ILE A 21 -19.45 1.29 1.12
CA ILE A 21 -20.62 1.84 0.43
C ILE A 21 -21.88 1.08 0.81
N GLY A 22 -22.76 1.74 1.57
CA GLY A 22 -24.10 1.20 1.89
C GLY A 22 -25.15 1.57 0.84
N HIS A 23 -26.30 0.90 0.92
CA HIS A 23 -27.42 1.01 -0.05
C HIS A 23 -27.80 2.45 -0.42
N LYS A 24 -27.96 3.35 0.55
CA LYS A 24 -28.33 4.75 0.29
C LYS A 24 -27.27 5.50 -0.52
N THR A 25 -25.99 5.24 -0.26
CA THR A 25 -24.89 5.84 -0.98
C THR A 25 -24.79 5.27 -2.40
N ALA A 26 -24.89 3.94 -2.54
CA ALA A 26 -24.91 3.26 -3.84
C ALA A 26 -26.04 3.78 -4.73
N GLN A 27 -27.24 3.90 -4.17
CA GLN A 27 -28.40 4.47 -4.87
C GLN A 27 -28.13 5.89 -5.35
N ARG A 28 -27.58 6.77 -4.50
CA ARG A 28 -27.22 8.15 -4.89
C ARG A 28 -26.19 8.18 -6.01
N MET A 29 -25.17 7.30 -5.96
CA MET A 29 -24.18 7.18 -7.01
C MET A 29 -24.78 6.70 -8.33
N ALA A 30 -25.68 5.73 -8.30
CA ALA A 30 -26.38 5.24 -9.49
C ALA A 30 -27.24 6.34 -10.13
N PHE A 31 -27.97 7.11 -9.34
CA PHE A 31 -28.75 8.25 -9.86
C PHE A 31 -27.87 9.37 -10.43
N TYR A 32 -26.68 9.60 -9.86
CA TYR A 32 -25.70 10.51 -10.45
C TYR A 32 -25.29 10.04 -11.85
N VAL A 33 -25.00 8.75 -12.04
CA VAL A 33 -24.63 8.20 -13.35
C VAL A 33 -25.77 8.36 -14.37
N LEU A 34 -27.03 8.18 -13.95
CA LEU A 34 -28.18 8.42 -14.83
C LEU A 34 -28.34 9.87 -15.27
N GLY A 35 -27.80 10.81 -14.50
CA GLY A 35 -27.81 12.25 -14.87
C GLY A 35 -26.68 12.66 -15.80
N LEU A 36 -25.72 11.77 -16.10
CA LEU A 36 -24.62 12.05 -17.02
C LEU A 36 -25.11 12.07 -18.47
N SER A 37 -24.42 12.82 -19.32
CA SER A 37 -24.58 12.68 -20.79
C SER A 37 -24.00 11.34 -21.25
N ASP A 38 -24.40 10.86 -22.44
CA ASP A 38 -23.89 9.62 -23.02
C ASP A 38 -22.36 9.61 -23.15
N SER A 39 -21.76 10.76 -23.46
CA SER A 39 -20.30 10.89 -23.54
C SER A 39 -19.63 10.75 -22.19
N GLN A 40 -20.16 11.39 -21.14
CA GLN A 40 -19.64 11.31 -19.77
C GLN A 40 -19.80 9.90 -19.18
N ALA A 41 -20.94 9.26 -19.44
CA ALA A 41 -21.17 7.89 -18.99
C ALA A 41 -20.17 6.91 -19.63
N LYS A 42 -19.89 7.05 -20.94
CA LYS A 42 -18.88 6.26 -21.65
C LYS A 42 -17.47 6.53 -21.12
N GLU A 43 -17.12 7.78 -20.90
CA GLU A 43 -15.82 8.17 -20.33
C GLU A 43 -15.61 7.54 -18.95
N PHE A 44 -16.62 7.59 -18.08
CA PHE A 44 -16.58 6.97 -16.77
C PHE A 44 -16.39 5.44 -16.85
N ALA A 45 -17.17 4.78 -17.69
CA ALA A 45 -17.04 3.34 -17.92
C ALA A 45 -15.65 2.95 -18.47
N ASN A 46 -15.14 3.73 -19.41
CA ASN A 46 -13.80 3.53 -19.97
C ASN A 46 -12.70 3.74 -18.91
N ALA A 47 -12.84 4.76 -18.05
CA ALA A 47 -11.86 4.99 -16.97
C ALA A 47 -11.73 3.79 -16.02
N ILE A 48 -12.86 3.16 -15.67
CA ILE A 48 -12.88 1.93 -14.84
C ILE A 48 -12.17 0.78 -15.58
N THR A 49 -12.55 0.55 -16.84
CA THR A 49 -11.99 -0.55 -17.65
C THR A 49 -10.50 -0.35 -17.90
N ASP A 50 -10.10 0.87 -18.23
CA ASP A 50 -8.71 1.23 -18.48
C ASP A 50 -7.84 1.06 -17.24
N ALA A 51 -8.30 1.55 -16.09
CA ALA A 51 -7.58 1.36 -14.83
C ALA A 51 -7.39 -0.14 -14.52
N HIS A 52 -8.45 -0.94 -14.66
CA HIS A 52 -8.37 -2.38 -14.38
C HIS A 52 -7.45 -3.14 -15.35
N THR A 53 -7.44 -2.76 -16.63
CA THR A 53 -6.71 -3.52 -17.66
C THR A 53 -5.27 -3.06 -17.86
N LYS A 54 -5.00 -1.74 -17.68
CA LYS A 54 -3.70 -1.13 -17.98
C LYS A 54 -2.77 -1.10 -16.77
N ILE A 55 -3.32 -0.96 -15.55
CA ILE A 55 -2.51 -0.95 -14.34
C ILE A 55 -2.13 -2.38 -13.97
N LYS A 56 -0.83 -2.62 -13.81
CA LYS A 56 -0.22 -3.91 -13.45
C LYS A 56 0.77 -3.72 -12.30
N GLN A 57 1.32 -4.81 -11.81
CA GLN A 57 2.42 -4.74 -10.87
C GLN A 57 3.75 -4.53 -11.60
N CYS A 58 4.57 -3.60 -11.09
CA CYS A 58 5.94 -3.38 -11.54
C CYS A 58 6.76 -4.66 -11.37
N LYS A 59 7.49 -5.06 -12.40
CA LYS A 59 8.30 -6.30 -12.39
C LYS A 59 9.45 -6.27 -11.37
N ILE A 60 9.85 -5.08 -10.88
CA ILE A 60 10.95 -4.94 -9.92
C ILE A 60 10.44 -4.82 -8.48
N CYS A 61 9.52 -3.88 -8.23
CA CYS A 61 9.14 -3.51 -6.86
C CYS A 61 7.72 -3.93 -6.48
N CYS A 62 6.98 -4.55 -7.38
CA CYS A 62 5.59 -4.97 -7.20
C CYS A 62 4.60 -3.81 -6.93
N ASP A 63 4.99 -2.55 -7.03
CA ASP A 63 4.10 -1.39 -6.98
C ASP A 63 3.27 -1.28 -8.26
N LEU A 64 2.28 -0.39 -8.28
CA LEU A 64 1.44 -0.14 -9.45
C LEU A 64 2.25 0.50 -10.60
N ALA A 65 2.01 0.02 -11.82
CA ALA A 65 2.64 0.51 -13.03
C ALA A 65 1.67 0.47 -14.23
N ASP A 66 1.81 1.39 -15.14
CA ASP A 66 1.12 1.42 -16.45
C ASP A 66 1.87 0.67 -17.56
N GLY A 67 2.92 -0.06 -17.19
CA GLY A 67 3.79 -0.84 -18.07
C GLY A 67 4.61 -1.84 -17.25
N ASP A 68 5.79 -2.20 -17.75
CA ASP A 68 6.66 -3.17 -17.07
C ASP A 68 7.25 -2.63 -15.77
N LEU A 69 7.58 -1.34 -15.70
CA LEU A 69 8.19 -0.69 -14.56
C LEU A 69 7.40 0.54 -14.14
N CYS A 70 7.29 0.76 -12.82
CA CYS A 70 6.72 1.97 -12.25
C CYS A 70 7.65 3.19 -12.47
N PRO A 71 7.15 4.42 -12.31
CA PRO A 71 7.96 5.64 -12.48
C PRO A 71 9.19 5.69 -11.58
N ILE A 72 9.09 5.15 -10.35
CA ILE A 72 10.18 5.13 -9.39
C ILE A 72 11.31 4.19 -9.85
N CYS A 73 10.96 2.98 -10.29
CA CYS A 73 11.95 2.01 -10.78
C CYS A 73 12.60 2.42 -12.11
N LYS A 74 11.91 3.23 -12.93
CA LYS A 74 12.46 3.81 -14.17
C LYS A 74 13.42 4.97 -13.92
N SER A 75 13.35 5.62 -12.76
CA SER A 75 14.13 6.82 -12.47
C SER A 75 15.57 6.49 -12.13
N ASP A 76 16.51 7.12 -12.82
CA ASP A 76 17.94 7.02 -12.52
C ASP A 76 18.37 7.90 -11.32
N ASN A 77 17.48 8.80 -10.86
CA ASN A 77 17.75 9.70 -9.74
C ASN A 77 17.45 9.06 -8.38
N ARG A 78 16.99 7.79 -8.36
CA ARG A 78 16.71 7.07 -7.12
C ARG A 78 17.92 6.30 -6.64
N ASP A 79 18.16 6.38 -5.34
CA ASP A 79 19.16 5.56 -4.68
C ASP A 79 18.71 4.09 -4.65
N LYS A 80 19.43 3.26 -5.39
CA LYS A 80 19.14 1.83 -5.52
C LYS A 80 19.73 0.99 -4.38
N SER A 81 20.59 1.59 -3.55
CA SER A 81 21.17 0.91 -2.38
C SER A 81 20.20 0.81 -1.21
N VAL A 82 19.10 1.58 -1.22
CA VAL A 82 18.11 1.61 -0.13
C VAL A 82 16.72 1.22 -0.65
N ILE A 83 16.10 0.24 -0.01
CA ILE A 83 14.73 -0.20 -0.30
C ILE A 83 13.81 0.04 0.91
N CYS A 84 12.72 0.77 0.71
CA CYS A 84 11.64 0.88 1.67
C CYS A 84 10.56 -0.18 1.37
N VAL A 85 10.35 -1.10 2.29
CA VAL A 85 9.38 -2.21 2.16
C VAL A 85 8.07 -1.82 2.84
N VAL A 86 6.99 -1.81 2.07
CA VAL A 86 5.64 -1.43 2.50
C VAL A 86 4.64 -2.56 2.23
N GLU A 87 3.48 -2.51 2.87
CA GLU A 87 2.42 -3.51 2.68
C GLU A 87 1.56 -3.26 1.44
N ASP A 88 1.30 -1.98 1.11
CA ASP A 88 0.32 -1.59 0.11
C ASP A 88 0.85 -0.46 -0.79
N PRO A 89 0.47 -0.39 -2.08
CA PRO A 89 0.83 0.73 -2.96
C PRO A 89 0.43 2.12 -2.43
N ARG A 90 -0.61 2.21 -1.61
CA ARG A 90 -1.03 3.46 -0.96
C ARG A 90 0.01 4.01 0.01
N ASP A 91 0.78 3.12 0.64
CA ASP A 91 1.87 3.48 1.54
C ASP A 91 3.02 4.14 0.77
N VAL A 92 3.35 3.63 -0.44
CA VAL A 92 4.30 4.28 -1.35
C VAL A 92 3.85 5.72 -1.63
N ALA A 93 2.59 5.91 -2.03
CA ALA A 93 2.05 7.23 -2.30
C ALA A 93 2.06 8.15 -1.07
N ALA A 94 1.91 7.60 0.14
CA ALA A 94 1.98 8.37 1.37
C ALA A 94 3.41 8.85 1.67
N ILE A 95 4.42 7.99 1.51
CA ILE A 95 5.82 8.34 1.72
C ILE A 95 6.30 9.32 0.63
N GLU A 96 5.95 9.09 -0.63
CA GLU A 96 6.31 9.98 -1.75
C GLU A 96 5.81 11.42 -1.59
N ARG A 97 4.65 11.63 -0.93
CA ARG A 97 4.14 12.97 -0.62
C ARG A 97 5.04 13.78 0.31
N THR A 98 5.94 13.14 1.05
CA THR A 98 6.92 13.86 1.89
C THR A 98 8.02 14.51 1.06
N HIS A 99 8.30 14.00 -0.13
CA HIS A 99 9.42 14.38 -1.01
C HIS A 99 10.82 14.21 -0.40
N GLU A 100 10.92 13.57 0.77
CA GLU A 100 12.19 13.38 1.50
C GLU A 100 12.89 12.07 1.15
N TYR A 101 12.12 11.01 0.87
CA TYR A 101 12.69 9.71 0.57
C TYR A 101 13.23 9.64 -0.86
N LYS A 102 14.50 9.26 -1.01
CA LYS A 102 15.18 9.19 -2.31
C LYS A 102 15.48 7.76 -2.78
N GLY A 103 15.25 6.77 -1.94
CA GLY A 103 15.45 5.36 -2.26
C GLY A 103 14.36 4.77 -3.16
N THR A 104 14.35 3.46 -3.26
CA THR A 104 13.36 2.69 -4.01
C THR A 104 12.41 1.95 -3.06
N TYR A 105 11.32 1.37 -3.59
CA TYR A 105 10.33 0.68 -2.78
C TYR A 105 10.24 -0.80 -3.14
N HIS A 106 9.62 -1.55 -2.24
CA HIS A 106 9.09 -2.88 -2.51
C HIS A 106 7.74 -3.05 -1.83
N VAL A 107 6.71 -3.44 -2.60
CA VAL A 107 5.34 -3.60 -2.09
C VAL A 107 5.05 -5.08 -1.88
N LEU A 108 4.68 -5.43 -0.64
CA LEU A 108 4.41 -6.82 -0.26
C LEU A 108 3.02 -7.30 -0.68
N HIS A 109 2.06 -6.39 -0.90
CA HIS A 109 0.64 -6.67 -1.12
C HIS A 109 0.00 -7.45 0.04
N GLY A 110 0.35 -7.10 1.28
CA GLY A 110 -0.20 -7.63 2.51
C GLY A 110 0.84 -7.81 3.61
N ALA A 111 0.42 -8.44 4.69
CA ALA A 111 1.24 -8.84 5.81
C ALA A 111 1.03 -10.32 6.14
N ILE A 112 1.98 -10.95 6.81
CA ILE A 112 1.82 -12.31 7.34
C ILE A 112 0.74 -12.28 8.42
N SER A 113 -0.37 -12.99 8.20
CA SER A 113 -1.49 -13.08 9.14
C SER A 113 -1.94 -14.54 9.28
N PRO A 114 -1.48 -15.25 10.32
CA PRO A 114 -1.94 -16.61 10.56
C PRO A 114 -3.45 -16.71 10.80
N MET A 115 -4.06 -15.67 11.36
CA MET A 115 -5.52 -15.62 11.60
C MET A 115 -6.32 -15.61 10.30
N ASP A 116 -5.78 -14.97 9.25
CA ASP A 116 -6.39 -14.90 7.92
C ASP A 116 -5.83 -15.97 6.97
N ASN A 117 -5.03 -16.90 7.47
CA ASN A 117 -4.30 -17.91 6.69
C ASN A 117 -3.38 -17.32 5.61
N ILE A 118 -2.81 -16.13 5.85
CA ILE A 118 -1.85 -15.49 4.95
C ILE A 118 -0.44 -15.82 5.41
N GLY A 119 0.22 -16.69 4.65
CA GLY A 119 1.61 -17.07 4.85
C GLY A 119 2.59 -16.21 4.03
N PRO A 120 3.90 -16.35 4.28
CA PRO A 120 4.94 -15.59 3.58
C PRO A 120 4.97 -15.85 2.07
N ASP A 121 4.45 -16.98 1.60
CA ASP A 121 4.39 -17.32 0.17
C ASP A 121 3.24 -16.64 -0.57
N GLN A 122 2.30 -16.03 0.15
CA GLN A 122 1.12 -15.37 -0.41
C GLN A 122 1.34 -13.86 -0.60
N ILE A 123 2.43 -13.33 -0.05
CA ILE A 123 2.86 -11.93 -0.21
C ILE A 123 4.21 -11.88 -0.93
N ARG A 124 4.62 -10.71 -1.42
CA ARG A 124 5.76 -10.52 -2.34
C ARG A 124 7.15 -10.55 -1.66
N ILE A 125 7.36 -11.49 -0.71
CA ILE A 125 8.66 -11.66 -0.05
C ILE A 125 9.67 -12.33 -0.97
N LYS A 126 9.25 -13.31 -1.79
CA LYS A 126 10.15 -14.00 -2.74
C LYS A 126 10.76 -13.04 -3.75
N GLU A 127 9.95 -12.13 -4.26
CA GLU A 127 10.39 -11.09 -5.20
C GLU A 127 11.35 -10.11 -4.55
N LEU A 128 11.14 -9.77 -3.25
CA LEU A 128 12.10 -8.97 -2.48
C LEU A 128 13.45 -9.67 -2.39
N ILE A 129 13.48 -10.93 -1.95
CA ILE A 129 14.72 -11.71 -1.79
C ILE A 129 15.45 -11.84 -3.13
N ALA A 130 14.72 -12.12 -4.21
CA ALA A 130 15.31 -12.22 -5.55
C ALA A 130 15.97 -10.90 -5.99
N ARG A 131 15.38 -9.76 -5.64
CA ARG A 131 15.90 -8.43 -5.94
C ARG A 131 17.18 -8.10 -5.16
N LEU A 132 17.34 -8.67 -3.97
CA LEU A 132 18.50 -8.40 -3.11
C LEU A 132 19.75 -9.21 -3.47
N SER A 133 19.61 -10.21 -4.37
CA SER A 133 20.68 -11.12 -4.73
C SER A 133 21.76 -10.50 -5.65
N ASP A 134 21.50 -9.31 -6.22
CA ASP A 134 22.48 -8.59 -7.05
C ASP A 134 23.58 -7.86 -6.25
N GLY A 135 23.41 -7.76 -4.94
CA GLY A 135 24.39 -7.17 -4.02
C GLY A 135 24.47 -5.63 -4.08
N VAL A 136 23.55 -4.96 -4.75
CA VAL A 136 23.50 -3.49 -4.84
C VAL A 136 22.86 -2.88 -3.58
N VAL A 137 21.95 -3.61 -2.94
CA VAL A 137 21.16 -3.12 -1.80
C VAL A 137 21.95 -3.29 -0.50
N GLU A 138 22.15 -2.20 0.21
CA GLU A 138 22.86 -2.13 1.49
C GLU A 138 21.89 -2.03 2.67
N GLU A 139 20.73 -1.38 2.47
CA GLU A 139 19.74 -1.17 3.52
C GLU A 139 18.31 -1.50 3.04
N VAL A 140 17.57 -2.15 3.91
CA VAL A 140 16.13 -2.37 3.80
C VAL A 140 15.42 -1.72 4.98
N ILE A 141 14.61 -0.69 4.70
CA ILE A 141 13.77 -0.01 5.69
C ILE A 141 12.42 -0.73 5.74
N MET A 142 12.09 -1.34 6.86
CA MET A 142 10.78 -1.94 7.08
C MET A 142 9.76 -0.86 7.45
N ALA A 143 8.83 -0.60 6.54
CA ALA A 143 7.76 0.37 6.66
C ALA A 143 6.37 -0.31 6.62
N THR A 144 6.29 -1.55 7.13
CA THR A 144 5.01 -2.22 7.39
C THR A 144 4.23 -1.50 8.47
N ASN A 145 2.91 -1.65 8.49
CA ASN A 145 2.06 -0.99 9.48
C ASN A 145 2.46 -1.40 10.92
N PRO A 146 2.24 -0.54 11.92
CA PRO A 146 2.53 -0.83 13.34
C PRO A 146 1.44 -1.70 13.97
N THR A 147 1.05 -2.76 13.28
CA THR A 147 0.11 -3.81 13.72
C THR A 147 0.90 -5.05 14.14
N VAL A 148 0.25 -6.00 14.81
CA VAL A 148 0.86 -7.29 15.19
C VAL A 148 1.36 -8.02 13.93
N GLU A 149 0.58 -8.04 12.87
CA GLU A 149 0.90 -8.66 11.58
C GLU A 149 2.07 -7.95 10.88
N GLY A 150 2.05 -6.61 10.85
CA GLY A 150 3.12 -5.82 10.26
C GLY A 150 4.44 -5.98 10.99
N GLU A 151 4.43 -6.05 12.33
CA GLU A 151 5.62 -6.34 13.13
C GLU A 151 6.14 -7.76 12.91
N ALA A 152 5.25 -8.76 12.92
CA ALA A 152 5.62 -10.14 12.63
C ALA A 152 6.25 -10.27 11.23
N THR A 153 5.70 -9.57 10.24
CA THR A 153 6.21 -9.53 8.87
C THR A 153 7.60 -8.89 8.82
N ALA A 154 7.78 -7.73 9.49
CA ALA A 154 9.09 -7.07 9.57
C ALA A 154 10.15 -7.96 10.23
N MET A 155 9.80 -8.60 11.35
CA MET A 155 10.71 -9.54 12.03
C MET A 155 11.05 -10.76 11.17
N TYR A 156 10.08 -11.31 10.46
CA TYR A 156 10.30 -12.44 9.57
C TYR A 156 11.28 -12.07 8.44
N ILE A 157 11.05 -10.95 7.75
CA ILE A 157 11.91 -10.46 6.67
C ILE A 157 13.31 -10.13 7.22
N SER A 158 13.41 -9.46 8.37
CA SER A 158 14.70 -9.15 9.00
C SER A 158 15.54 -10.41 9.26
N ARG A 159 14.93 -11.50 9.72
CA ARG A 159 15.62 -12.78 9.93
C ARG A 159 16.13 -13.40 8.62
N LEU A 160 15.40 -13.24 7.52
CA LEU A 160 15.84 -13.71 6.20
C LEU A 160 17.00 -12.88 5.64
N LEU A 161 17.02 -11.56 5.89
CA LEU A 161 18.02 -10.64 5.33
C LEU A 161 19.30 -10.59 6.15
N LYS A 162 19.26 -10.87 7.45
CA LYS A 162 20.43 -10.85 8.35
C LYS A 162 21.61 -11.69 7.85
N PRO A 163 21.40 -12.94 7.36
CA PRO A 163 22.49 -13.76 6.82
C PRO A 163 23.08 -13.22 5.51
N MET A 164 22.37 -12.34 4.80
CA MET A 164 22.80 -11.72 3.55
C MET A 164 23.70 -10.49 3.77
N GLY A 165 23.90 -10.08 5.03
CA GLY A 165 24.71 -8.92 5.39
C GLY A 165 24.03 -7.58 5.12
N ILE A 166 22.73 -7.57 4.85
CA ILE A 166 21.96 -6.35 4.57
C ILE A 166 21.52 -5.70 5.89
N THR A 167 21.71 -4.40 6.00
CA THR A 167 21.19 -3.62 7.13
C THR A 167 19.67 -3.55 7.06
N VAL A 168 19.01 -3.92 8.15
CA VAL A 168 17.54 -3.81 8.24
C VAL A 168 17.19 -2.81 9.31
N SER A 169 16.54 -1.74 8.92
CA SER A 169 16.02 -0.70 9.80
C SER A 169 14.48 -0.71 9.84
N ARG A 170 13.89 -0.01 10.78
CA ARG A 170 12.45 0.13 10.95
C ARG A 170 12.10 1.61 10.98
N LEU A 171 10.96 2.01 10.40
CA LEU A 171 10.44 3.35 10.59
C LEU A 171 10.28 3.63 12.09
N ALA A 172 10.74 4.80 12.52
CA ALA A 172 10.61 5.22 13.91
C ALA A 172 9.13 5.32 14.32
N TYR A 173 8.85 4.90 15.53
CA TYR A 173 7.57 5.15 16.18
C TYR A 173 7.65 6.48 16.90
N GLY A 174 6.58 7.27 16.83
CA GLY A 174 6.57 8.57 17.49
C GLY A 174 5.17 9.12 17.72
N VAL A 175 5.08 10.12 18.58
CA VAL A 175 3.88 10.91 18.75
C VAL A 175 3.69 11.75 17.49
N PRO A 176 2.47 11.81 16.91
CA PRO A 176 2.20 12.64 15.74
C PRO A 176 2.52 14.12 16.00
N VAL A 177 3.14 14.78 15.03
CA VAL A 177 3.45 16.21 15.14
C VAL A 177 2.16 17.02 15.28
N GLY A 178 2.09 17.87 16.31
CA GLY A 178 0.92 18.68 16.63
C GLY A 178 -0.11 17.99 17.53
N ALA A 179 0.15 16.76 17.97
CA ALA A 179 -0.67 16.11 18.99
C ALA A 179 -0.15 16.40 20.40
N ASP A 180 -1.07 16.59 21.35
CA ASP A 180 -0.72 16.70 22.76
C ASP A 180 -0.43 15.32 23.36
N LEU A 181 0.60 15.22 24.21
CA LEU A 181 1.04 13.95 24.80
C LEU A 181 -0.05 13.27 25.64
N GLU A 182 -0.96 14.04 26.23
CA GLU A 182 -2.05 13.50 27.07
C GLU A 182 -3.06 12.65 26.29
N TYR A 183 -3.14 12.80 24.95
CA TYR A 183 -4.04 12.02 24.11
C TYR A 183 -3.36 10.82 23.45
N ALA A 184 -2.04 10.68 23.62
CA ALA A 184 -1.33 9.52 23.09
C ALA A 184 -1.54 8.30 24.00
N ASP A 185 -1.79 7.15 23.41
CA ASP A 185 -1.92 5.89 24.13
C ASP A 185 -0.58 5.43 24.72
N GLU A 186 -0.64 4.57 25.74
CA GLU A 186 0.53 4.09 26.50
C GLU A 186 1.55 3.37 25.60
N VAL A 187 1.10 2.63 24.59
CA VAL A 187 1.97 1.89 23.67
C VAL A 187 2.75 2.86 22.78
N THR A 188 2.06 3.86 22.22
CA THR A 188 2.67 4.93 21.42
C THR A 188 3.72 5.70 22.24
N LEU A 189 3.42 6.07 23.47
CA LEU A 189 4.36 6.77 24.35
C LEU A 189 5.57 5.91 24.70
N SER A 190 5.36 4.63 25.03
CA SER A 190 6.45 3.69 25.30
C SER A 190 7.40 3.57 24.13
N ARG A 191 6.86 3.37 22.92
CA ARG A 191 7.64 3.26 21.68
C ARG A 191 8.39 4.55 21.34
N ALA A 192 7.76 5.71 21.55
CA ALA A 192 8.40 7.01 21.35
C ALA A 192 9.58 7.24 22.33
N ILE A 193 9.45 6.80 23.59
CA ILE A 193 10.52 6.87 24.59
C ILE A 193 11.68 5.92 24.23
N GLU A 194 11.37 4.70 23.80
CA GLU A 194 12.38 3.72 23.34
C GLU A 194 13.15 4.25 22.12
N GLY A 195 12.44 4.83 21.14
CA GLY A 195 13.00 5.36 19.90
C GLY A 195 13.51 6.80 19.96
N ARG A 196 13.63 7.41 21.17
CA ARG A 196 14.08 8.80 21.32
C ARG A 196 15.46 9.04 20.72
N SER A 197 15.62 10.17 20.02
CA SER A 197 16.90 10.63 19.47
C SER A 197 17.55 11.68 20.37
N LEU A 198 18.88 11.77 20.29
CA LEU A 198 19.64 12.89 20.91
C LEU A 198 19.43 14.15 20.08
N ILE A 199 19.35 15.30 20.75
CA ILE A 199 19.23 16.64 20.17
C ILE A 199 20.50 17.45 20.44
#